data_d89130cc2135aca5f4b4a0d5b451d835
#
_entry.id   d89130cc2135aca5f4b4a0d5b451d835
#
_cell.length_a   1.000
_cell.length_b   1.000
_cell.length_c   1.000
_cell.angle_alpha   90.00
_cell.angle_beta   90.00
_cell.angle_gamma   90.00
#
_symmetry.space_group_name_H-M   'P 1'
#
loop_
_entity.id
_entity.type
_entity.pdbx_description
1 polymer ?
#
loop_
_entity_poly.entity_id
_entity_poly.type
_entity_poly.pdbx_seq_one_letter_code
_entity_poly.pdbx_strand_id
1 'polypeptide(L)'
;MSTHRKHPGHAHPAEHGHDHGHPHAPGRDRHGNPEDLEGYLARLEDPARVEWQKPDEVVAALGLRPGGVACDAGAGPGYFALRLARAVGPTGRVYAIDVEPRMIALLEERAREAGVANVHPLLAPEGEGLPPEPCDAILIVNTFHHFPDGPRYLRRLSERLAPGGRIVNVDFHAGELPVGPPPDHKVSREDFLAAARAAGLDVAEERTFLPYQYFLALRVG
;
A
#
# COMPACT_ATOMS: atom_id res chain seq x y z
N MET A 1 -47.02 -66.18 18.03
CA MET A 1 -46.49 -65.31 19.09
C MET A 1 -45.10 -64.86 18.68
N SER A 2 -44.99 -63.69 18.12
CA SER A 2 -43.70 -63.15 17.62
C SER A 2 -43.60 -61.74 18.12
N THR A 3 -42.59 -61.54 18.98
CA THR A 3 -42.33 -60.27 19.62
C THR A 3 -41.33 -59.46 18.80
N HIS A 4 -41.82 -58.34 18.25
CA HIS A 4 -40.95 -57.35 17.58
C HIS A 4 -40.16 -56.53 18.61
N ARG A 5 -38.84 -56.62 18.55
CA ARG A 5 -37.93 -55.67 19.24
C ARG A 5 -37.61 -54.49 18.30
N LYS A 6 -37.96 -53.27 18.74
CA LYS A 6 -37.53 -52.01 18.12
C LYS A 6 -36.09 -51.68 18.57
N HIS A 7 -35.22 -51.38 17.61
CA HIS A 7 -33.92 -50.77 17.86
C HIS A 7 -34.07 -49.24 17.93
N PRO A 8 -33.41 -48.56 18.89
CA PRO A 8 -33.34 -47.11 18.92
C PRO A 8 -32.30 -46.60 17.93
N GLY A 9 -32.68 -45.60 17.14
CA GLY A 9 -31.80 -44.91 16.21
C GLY A 9 -30.78 -44.05 16.94
N HIS A 10 -29.54 -44.12 16.50
CA HIS A 10 -28.46 -43.22 16.91
C HIS A 10 -28.62 -41.91 16.15
N ALA A 11 -28.87 -40.82 16.89
CA ALA A 11 -28.78 -39.46 16.40
C ALA A 11 -27.28 -39.03 16.40
N HIS A 12 -26.77 -38.63 15.24
CA HIS A 12 -25.48 -37.93 15.13
C HIS A 12 -25.63 -36.48 15.61
N PRO A 13 -24.75 -35.96 16.46
CA PRO A 13 -24.74 -34.55 16.77
C PRO A 13 -24.17 -33.77 15.56
N ALA A 14 -24.90 -32.72 15.18
CA ALA A 14 -24.44 -31.74 14.19
C ALA A 14 -23.21 -31.00 14.72
N GLU A 15 -22.14 -31.04 13.97
CA GLU A 15 -20.96 -30.18 14.23
C GLU A 15 -21.34 -28.73 13.94
N HIS A 16 -21.47 -27.96 14.99
CA HIS A 16 -21.54 -26.51 14.89
C HIS A 16 -20.15 -25.97 14.51
N GLY A 17 -19.99 -25.57 13.25
CA GLY A 17 -18.88 -24.76 12.81
C GLY A 17 -18.86 -23.45 13.58
N HIS A 18 -17.85 -23.26 14.43
CA HIS A 18 -17.57 -21.99 15.08
C HIS A 18 -16.98 -21.04 14.05
N ASP A 19 -17.86 -20.21 13.48
CA ASP A 19 -17.47 -19.00 12.78
C ASP A 19 -16.86 -18.04 13.83
N HIS A 20 -15.54 -17.94 13.87
CA HIS A 20 -14.83 -16.96 14.68
C HIS A 20 -14.89 -15.59 13.98
N GLY A 21 -16.08 -15.05 13.83
CA GLY A 21 -16.30 -13.66 13.50
C GLY A 21 -15.78 -12.79 14.64
N HIS A 22 -14.57 -12.23 14.47
CA HIS A 22 -14.09 -11.20 15.38
C HIS A 22 -15.02 -10.01 15.31
N PRO A 23 -15.56 -9.51 16.45
CA PRO A 23 -16.39 -8.32 16.45
C PRO A 23 -15.53 -7.13 16.04
N HIS A 24 -15.79 -6.57 14.86
CA HIS A 24 -15.20 -5.32 14.43
C HIS A 24 -15.63 -4.21 15.39
N ALA A 25 -14.66 -3.59 16.07
CA ALA A 25 -14.93 -2.40 16.86
C ALA A 25 -15.47 -1.29 15.96
N PRO A 26 -16.52 -0.56 16.36
CA PRO A 26 -17.02 0.59 15.60
C PRO A 26 -15.93 1.66 15.55
N GLY A 27 -15.62 2.18 14.33
CA GLY A 27 -14.63 3.24 14.10
C GLY A 27 -13.30 2.81 13.49
N ARG A 28 -13.14 1.56 13.05
CA ARG A 28 -11.97 1.17 12.26
C ARG A 28 -12.17 1.61 10.80
N ASP A 29 -11.29 2.47 10.32
CA ASP A 29 -11.21 2.83 8.91
C ASP A 29 -11.11 1.54 8.08
N ARG A 30 -12.14 1.25 7.30
CA ARG A 30 -12.11 0.11 6.39
C ARG A 30 -11.25 0.50 5.18
N HIS A 31 -10.03 -0.08 5.12
CA HIS A 31 -9.27 -0.20 3.87
C HIS A 31 -9.24 1.07 3.00
N GLY A 32 -8.54 2.13 3.44
CA GLY A 32 -8.32 3.31 2.61
C GLY A 32 -9.55 4.17 2.29
N ASN A 33 -10.73 3.84 2.85
CA ASN A 33 -11.97 4.59 2.71
C ASN A 33 -12.45 5.13 4.06
N PRO A 34 -11.85 6.23 4.56
CA PRO A 34 -12.16 6.78 5.87
C PRO A 34 -13.58 7.33 5.95
N GLU A 35 -14.29 7.05 7.03
CA GLU A 35 -15.61 7.66 7.31
C GLU A 35 -15.45 9.16 7.53
N ASP A 36 -14.40 9.60 8.24
CA ASP A 36 -13.97 10.99 8.41
C ASP A 36 -12.89 11.35 7.39
N LEU A 37 -13.30 11.74 6.19
CA LEU A 37 -12.39 12.16 5.13
C LEU A 37 -11.60 13.42 5.50
N GLU A 38 -12.23 14.40 6.13
CA GLU A 38 -11.60 15.68 6.46
C GLU A 38 -10.46 15.49 7.48
N GLY A 39 -10.73 14.79 8.58
CA GLY A 39 -9.72 14.48 9.59
C GLY A 39 -8.62 13.57 9.04
N TYR A 40 -8.95 12.65 8.11
CA TYR A 40 -7.96 11.82 7.43
C TYR A 40 -7.03 12.66 6.54
N LEU A 41 -7.58 13.55 5.72
CA LEU A 41 -6.81 14.46 4.88
C LEU A 41 -5.93 15.39 5.71
N ALA A 42 -6.44 15.95 6.80
CA ALA A 42 -5.66 16.81 7.71
C ALA A 42 -4.40 16.08 8.22
N ARG A 43 -4.50 14.77 8.53
CA ARG A 43 -3.34 13.96 8.93
C ARG A 43 -2.36 13.70 7.76
N LEU A 44 -2.88 13.44 6.56
CA LEU A 44 -2.05 13.21 5.37
C LEU A 44 -1.31 14.48 4.92
N GLU A 45 -1.82 15.65 5.26
CA GLU A 45 -1.34 16.95 4.80
C GLU A 45 -0.65 17.76 5.90
N ASP A 46 -0.49 17.18 7.09
CA ASP A 46 0.21 17.84 8.18
C ASP A 46 1.58 18.35 7.71
N PRO A 47 1.85 19.65 7.78
CA PRO A 47 3.14 20.22 7.38
C PRO A 47 4.33 19.60 8.12
N ALA A 48 4.15 19.18 9.38
CA ALA A 48 5.17 18.50 10.17
C ALA A 48 5.62 17.16 9.54
N ARG A 49 4.80 16.59 8.63
CA ARG A 49 5.14 15.37 7.89
C ARG A 49 6.44 15.50 7.08
N VAL A 50 6.74 16.70 6.57
CA VAL A 50 7.96 16.94 5.80
C VAL A 50 9.22 16.66 6.64
N GLU A 51 9.21 16.99 7.93
CA GLU A 51 10.37 16.86 8.81
C GLU A 51 10.73 15.39 9.08
N TRP A 52 9.75 14.52 9.27
CA TRP A 52 9.99 13.13 9.62
C TRP A 52 9.90 12.17 8.43
N GLN A 53 9.07 12.44 7.41
CA GLN A 53 8.94 11.58 6.24
C GLN A 53 9.90 11.95 5.12
N LYS A 54 10.45 13.17 5.14
CA LYS A 54 11.49 13.66 4.20
C LYS A 54 11.18 13.30 2.75
N PRO A 55 10.01 13.72 2.22
CA PRO A 55 9.48 13.22 0.95
C PRO A 55 10.42 13.45 -0.24
N ASP A 56 11.17 14.55 -0.24
CA ASP A 56 12.09 14.84 -1.34
C ASP A 56 13.35 13.94 -1.28
N GLU A 57 13.83 13.57 -0.07
CA GLU A 57 14.88 12.57 0.10
C GLU A 57 14.39 11.16 -0.31
N VAL A 58 13.14 10.82 0.02
CA VAL A 58 12.50 9.56 -0.43
C VAL A 58 12.47 9.50 -1.95
N VAL A 59 11.98 10.54 -2.61
CA VAL A 59 11.90 10.59 -4.08
C VAL A 59 13.29 10.56 -4.73
N ALA A 60 14.26 11.31 -4.20
CA ALA A 60 15.63 11.28 -4.68
C ALA A 60 16.26 9.87 -4.58
N ALA A 61 15.90 9.12 -3.51
CA ALA A 61 16.38 7.76 -3.28
C ALA A 61 15.87 6.74 -4.31
N LEU A 62 14.78 7.03 -5.03
CA LEU A 62 14.31 6.16 -6.11
C LEU A 62 15.25 6.17 -7.34
N GLY A 63 16.08 7.19 -7.50
CA GLY A 63 17.02 7.29 -8.62
C GLY A 63 16.35 7.48 -9.98
N LEU A 64 15.16 8.08 -10.00
CA LEU A 64 14.40 8.38 -11.22
C LEU A 64 15.18 9.35 -12.13
N ARG A 65 15.03 9.19 -13.42
CA ARG A 65 15.63 10.07 -14.43
C ARG A 65 14.55 10.85 -15.17
N PRO A 66 14.86 12.03 -15.75
CA PRO A 66 13.95 12.69 -16.66
C PRO A 66 13.50 11.77 -17.81
N GLY A 67 12.21 11.76 -18.08
CA GLY A 67 11.59 10.86 -19.05
C GLY A 67 11.21 9.47 -18.49
N GLY A 68 11.58 9.16 -17.24
CA GLY A 68 11.28 7.87 -16.60
C GLY A 68 9.80 7.68 -16.29
N VAL A 69 9.46 6.42 -15.96
CA VAL A 69 8.10 6.02 -15.57
C VAL A 69 8.11 5.58 -14.11
N ALA A 70 7.23 6.14 -13.31
CA ALA A 70 7.05 5.78 -11.92
C ALA A 70 5.60 5.38 -11.62
N CYS A 71 5.41 4.60 -10.54
CA CYS A 71 4.10 4.30 -10.01
C CYS A 71 4.07 4.63 -8.51
N ASP A 72 2.97 5.23 -8.04
CA ASP A 72 2.64 5.45 -6.64
C ASP A 72 1.46 4.55 -6.29
N ALA A 73 1.70 3.45 -5.57
CA ALA A 73 0.68 2.47 -5.23
C ALA A 73 0.09 2.76 -3.84
N GLY A 74 -1.16 3.23 -3.80
CA GLY A 74 -1.79 3.85 -2.65
C GLY A 74 -1.46 5.34 -2.57
N ALA A 75 -1.69 6.04 -3.68
CA ALA A 75 -1.24 7.42 -3.87
C ALA A 75 -1.96 8.44 -2.99
N GLY A 76 -3.13 8.08 -2.44
CA GLY A 76 -3.97 9.02 -1.71
C GLY A 76 -4.23 10.30 -2.53
N PRO A 77 -4.22 11.46 -1.89
CA PRO A 77 -4.45 12.74 -2.57
C PRO A 77 -3.23 13.27 -3.34
N GLY A 78 -2.22 12.41 -3.62
CA GLY A 78 -1.10 12.73 -4.50
C GLY A 78 0.15 13.29 -3.83
N TYR A 79 0.32 13.09 -2.53
CA TYR A 79 1.47 13.63 -1.79
C TYR A 79 2.83 13.23 -2.40
N PHE A 80 2.99 11.98 -2.77
CA PHE A 80 4.19 11.51 -3.49
C PHE A 80 4.04 11.60 -5.01
N ALA A 81 2.87 11.30 -5.57
CA ALA A 81 2.66 11.32 -7.02
C ALA A 81 3.08 12.64 -7.67
N LEU A 82 2.74 13.80 -7.07
CA LEU A 82 3.13 15.11 -7.59
C LEU A 82 4.64 15.38 -7.50
N ARG A 83 5.33 14.83 -6.50
CA ARG A 83 6.80 14.91 -6.38
C ARG A 83 7.50 14.00 -7.39
N LEU A 84 6.99 12.78 -7.57
CA LEU A 84 7.46 11.85 -8.59
C LEU A 84 7.34 12.48 -9.98
N ALA A 85 6.21 13.14 -10.28
CA ALA A 85 5.98 13.81 -11.56
C ALA A 85 7.01 14.90 -11.86
N ARG A 86 7.41 15.66 -10.83
CA ARG A 86 8.50 16.66 -10.97
C ARG A 86 9.85 15.97 -11.19
N ALA A 87 10.11 14.86 -10.50
CA ALA A 87 11.37 14.12 -10.60
C ALA A 87 11.57 13.50 -11.99
N VAL A 88 10.52 12.92 -12.58
CA VAL A 88 10.58 12.35 -13.94
C VAL A 88 10.47 13.43 -15.03
N GLY A 89 10.06 14.65 -14.67
CA GLY A 89 9.92 15.77 -15.62
C GLY A 89 8.78 15.60 -16.62
N PRO A 90 8.55 16.60 -17.49
CA PRO A 90 7.34 16.67 -18.32
C PRO A 90 7.25 15.58 -19.41
N THR A 91 8.34 14.91 -19.72
CA THR A 91 8.37 13.78 -20.67
C THR A 91 8.26 12.41 -20.00
N GLY A 92 8.35 12.35 -18.66
CA GLY A 92 8.10 11.15 -17.89
C GLY A 92 6.62 10.94 -17.57
N ARG A 93 6.30 9.84 -16.92
CA ARG A 93 4.92 9.49 -16.52
C ARG A 93 4.88 8.97 -15.09
N VAL A 94 3.80 9.29 -14.39
CA VAL A 94 3.51 8.76 -13.06
C VAL A 94 2.11 8.17 -13.02
N TYR A 95 2.01 6.89 -12.73
CA TYR A 95 0.75 6.21 -12.48
C TYR A 95 0.46 6.24 -10.98
N ALA A 96 -0.62 6.90 -10.59
CA ALA A 96 -1.02 7.07 -9.21
C ALA A 96 -2.27 6.24 -8.94
N ILE A 97 -2.10 5.11 -8.24
CA ILE A 97 -3.15 4.11 -8.03
C ILE A 97 -3.73 4.30 -6.64
N ASP A 98 -5.06 4.38 -6.55
CA ASP A 98 -5.77 4.38 -5.27
C ASP A 98 -7.12 3.65 -5.39
N VAL A 99 -7.67 3.23 -4.25
CA VAL A 99 -8.96 2.53 -4.16
C VAL A 99 -10.13 3.48 -3.89
N GLU A 100 -9.82 4.68 -3.37
CA GLU A 100 -10.81 5.64 -2.92
C GLU A 100 -11.08 6.69 -4.01
N PRO A 101 -12.30 6.73 -4.59
CA PRO A 101 -12.62 7.68 -5.66
C PRO A 101 -12.43 9.14 -5.27
N ARG A 102 -12.65 9.49 -3.99
CA ARG A 102 -12.46 10.86 -3.50
C ARG A 102 -10.99 11.27 -3.47
N MET A 103 -10.07 10.32 -3.21
CA MET A 103 -8.62 10.56 -3.31
C MET A 103 -8.19 10.79 -4.74
N ILE A 104 -8.71 9.99 -5.68
CA ILE A 104 -8.45 10.18 -7.11
C ILE A 104 -8.92 11.56 -7.57
N ALA A 105 -10.14 11.98 -7.19
CA ALA A 105 -10.67 13.31 -7.55
C ALA A 105 -9.80 14.45 -6.97
N LEU A 106 -9.37 14.34 -5.73
CA LEU A 106 -8.46 15.32 -5.10
C LEU A 106 -7.09 15.35 -5.78
N LEU A 107 -6.55 14.20 -6.14
CA LEU A 107 -5.28 14.11 -6.87
C LEU A 107 -5.38 14.80 -8.24
N GLU A 108 -6.45 14.57 -8.99
CA GLU A 108 -6.70 15.24 -10.28
C GLU A 108 -6.78 16.76 -10.13
N GLU A 109 -7.51 17.24 -9.12
CA GLU A 109 -7.63 18.67 -8.82
C GLU A 109 -6.25 19.28 -8.50
N ARG A 110 -5.47 18.64 -7.63
CA ARG A 110 -4.13 19.11 -7.23
C ARG A 110 -3.12 19.08 -8.38
N ALA A 111 -3.16 18.04 -9.21
CA ALA A 111 -2.32 17.97 -10.40
C ALA A 111 -2.61 19.14 -11.35
N ARG A 112 -3.88 19.44 -11.56
CA ARG A 112 -4.34 20.57 -12.39
C ARG A 112 -3.90 21.92 -11.79
N GLU A 113 -4.06 22.13 -10.47
CA GLU A 113 -3.65 23.36 -9.78
C GLU A 113 -2.13 23.55 -9.79
N ALA A 114 -1.38 22.48 -9.66
CA ALA A 114 0.08 22.49 -9.72
C ALA A 114 0.64 22.58 -11.15
N GLY A 115 -0.22 22.59 -12.18
CA GLY A 115 0.20 22.57 -13.59
C GLY A 115 0.94 21.30 -13.99
N VAL A 116 0.68 20.17 -13.31
CA VAL A 116 1.33 18.88 -13.55
C VAL A 116 0.44 18.03 -14.47
N ALA A 117 0.90 17.75 -15.68
CA ALA A 117 0.12 17.04 -16.70
C ALA A 117 0.53 15.57 -16.89
N ASN A 118 1.59 15.12 -16.24
CA ASN A 118 2.18 13.79 -16.41
C ASN A 118 1.88 12.82 -15.25
N VAL A 119 0.87 13.12 -14.44
CA VAL A 119 0.27 12.20 -13.47
C VAL A 119 -0.97 11.58 -14.10
N HIS A 120 -1.08 10.26 -14.01
CA HIS A 120 -2.18 9.45 -14.51
C HIS A 120 -2.86 8.73 -13.34
N PRO A 121 -3.92 9.31 -12.76
CA PRO A 121 -4.66 8.68 -11.69
C PRO A 121 -5.36 7.40 -12.17
N LEU A 122 -5.32 6.35 -11.35
CA LEU A 122 -5.94 5.06 -11.63
C LEU A 122 -6.75 4.59 -10.43
N LEU A 123 -8.07 4.60 -10.57
CA LEU A 123 -8.95 3.97 -9.59
C LEU A 123 -8.94 2.46 -9.80
N ALA A 124 -8.61 1.69 -8.77
CA ALA A 124 -8.57 0.24 -8.85
C ALA A 124 -8.98 -0.41 -7.52
N PRO A 125 -9.57 -1.61 -7.55
CA PRO A 125 -9.80 -2.38 -6.34
C PRO A 125 -8.49 -2.63 -5.57
N GLU A 126 -8.62 -2.79 -4.26
CA GLU A 126 -7.50 -2.99 -3.34
C GLU A 126 -6.63 -4.18 -3.73
N GLY A 127 -5.32 -3.97 -3.83
CA GLY A 127 -4.36 -5.00 -4.24
C GLY A 127 -4.50 -5.48 -5.70
N GLU A 128 -5.29 -4.78 -6.52
CA GLU A 128 -5.54 -5.17 -7.91
C GLU A 128 -4.98 -4.16 -8.94
N GLY A 129 -4.79 -2.90 -8.56
CA GLY A 129 -4.29 -1.86 -9.45
C GLY A 129 -2.85 -2.11 -9.90
N LEU A 130 -2.61 -2.00 -11.21
CA LEU A 130 -1.28 -2.14 -11.80
C LEU A 130 -1.04 -1.02 -12.81
N PRO A 131 0.20 -0.49 -12.90
CA PRO A 131 0.52 0.44 -13.96
C PRO A 131 0.40 -0.24 -15.33
N PRO A 132 -0.08 0.45 -16.37
CA PRO A 132 -0.31 -0.14 -17.70
C PRO A 132 0.99 -0.42 -18.47
N GLU A 133 2.09 0.18 -18.08
CA GLU A 133 3.41 -0.01 -18.70
C GLU A 133 4.50 -0.27 -17.64
N PRO A 134 5.68 -0.77 -18.05
CA PRO A 134 6.79 -1.00 -17.14
C PRO A 134 7.30 0.28 -16.48
N CYS A 135 7.58 0.22 -15.17
CA CYS A 135 8.03 1.33 -14.35
C CYS A 135 9.50 1.19 -13.94
N ASP A 136 10.25 2.31 -13.95
CA ASP A 136 11.60 2.38 -13.39
C ASP A 136 11.58 2.29 -11.85
N ALA A 137 10.51 2.81 -11.24
CA ALA A 137 10.26 2.65 -9.81
C ALA A 137 8.77 2.55 -9.51
N ILE A 138 8.44 1.70 -8.54
CA ILE A 138 7.12 1.60 -7.92
C ILE A 138 7.29 1.94 -6.45
N LEU A 139 6.61 2.97 -5.97
CA LEU A 139 6.65 3.44 -4.60
C LEU A 139 5.39 3.00 -3.85
N ILE A 140 5.57 2.51 -2.63
CA ILE A 140 4.51 2.15 -1.68
C ILE A 140 4.85 2.88 -0.38
N VAL A 141 3.98 3.79 0.10
CA VAL A 141 4.24 4.54 1.33
C VAL A 141 3.06 4.43 2.28
N ASN A 142 3.28 3.85 3.45
CA ASN A 142 2.25 3.70 4.51
C ASN A 142 0.96 3.02 4.02
N THR A 143 1.06 2.10 3.07
CA THR A 143 -0.10 1.52 2.39
C THR A 143 -0.06 -0.01 2.40
N PHE A 144 1.11 -0.62 2.60
CA PHE A 144 1.26 -2.08 2.47
C PHE A 144 0.33 -2.87 3.41
N HIS A 145 0.04 -2.35 4.60
CA HIS A 145 -0.88 -2.96 5.56
C HIS A 145 -2.35 -3.01 5.10
N HIS A 146 -2.71 -2.29 4.05
CA HIS A 146 -4.05 -2.34 3.44
C HIS A 146 -4.19 -3.45 2.41
N PHE A 147 -3.12 -4.02 1.87
CA PHE A 147 -3.22 -5.03 0.82
C PHE A 147 -3.66 -6.38 1.39
N PRO A 148 -4.80 -6.95 0.94
CA PRO A 148 -5.35 -8.20 1.46
C PRO A 148 -4.40 -9.39 1.31
N ASP A 149 -3.63 -9.42 0.20
CA ASP A 149 -2.59 -10.41 -0.08
C ASP A 149 -1.34 -9.66 -0.56
N GLY A 150 -0.58 -9.14 0.41
CA GLY A 150 0.62 -8.36 0.15
C GLY A 150 1.66 -9.09 -0.73
N PRO A 151 2.01 -10.37 -0.44
CA PRO A 151 2.96 -11.12 -1.29
C PRO A 151 2.49 -11.28 -2.72
N ARG A 152 1.22 -11.59 -2.95
CA ARG A 152 0.64 -11.69 -4.30
C ARG A 152 0.71 -10.36 -5.04
N TYR A 153 0.36 -9.27 -4.35
CA TYR A 153 0.36 -7.96 -4.98
C TYR A 153 1.79 -7.48 -5.29
N LEU A 154 2.76 -7.67 -4.38
CA LEU A 154 4.17 -7.40 -4.66
C LEU A 154 4.68 -8.15 -5.89
N ARG A 155 4.33 -9.43 -6.05
CA ARG A 155 4.69 -10.23 -7.23
C ARG A 155 4.10 -9.63 -8.50
N ARG A 156 2.83 -9.25 -8.50
CA ARG A 156 2.17 -8.61 -9.65
C ARG A 156 2.79 -7.25 -10.00
N LEU A 157 3.16 -6.47 -8.97
CA LEU A 157 3.87 -5.21 -9.17
C LEU A 157 5.28 -5.45 -9.75
N SER A 158 5.98 -6.49 -9.32
CA SER A 158 7.31 -6.80 -9.84
C SER A 158 7.31 -7.17 -11.34
N GLU A 159 6.22 -7.76 -11.83
CA GLU A 159 5.99 -8.03 -13.25
C GLU A 159 5.82 -6.74 -14.11
N ARG A 160 5.64 -5.61 -13.43
CA ARG A 160 5.51 -4.27 -14.02
C ARG A 160 6.79 -3.42 -13.87
N LEU A 161 7.90 -4.00 -13.47
CA LEU A 161 9.17 -3.31 -13.43
C LEU A 161 9.84 -3.31 -14.82
N ALA A 162 10.38 -2.17 -15.18
CA ALA A 162 11.31 -2.06 -16.30
C ALA A 162 12.63 -2.81 -15.97
N PRO A 163 13.45 -3.16 -16.96
CA PRO A 163 14.78 -3.73 -16.69
C PRO A 163 15.60 -2.84 -15.75
N GLY A 164 15.99 -3.38 -14.59
CA GLY A 164 16.69 -2.63 -13.54
C GLY A 164 15.78 -1.77 -12.66
N GLY A 165 14.47 -1.81 -12.87
CA GLY A 165 13.47 -1.16 -12.02
C GLY A 165 13.40 -1.74 -10.61
N ARG A 166 12.78 -1.02 -9.69
CA ARG A 166 12.69 -1.41 -8.28
C ARG A 166 11.34 -1.10 -7.67
N ILE A 167 10.95 -1.87 -6.66
CA ILE A 167 9.85 -1.53 -5.76
C ILE A 167 10.46 -0.92 -4.51
N VAL A 168 9.96 0.23 -4.07
CA VAL A 168 10.39 0.85 -2.82
C VAL A 168 9.20 0.88 -1.85
N ASN A 169 9.40 0.31 -0.67
CA ASN A 169 8.43 0.42 0.42
C ASN A 169 9.00 1.31 1.53
N VAL A 170 8.18 2.28 1.96
CA VAL A 170 8.43 3.15 3.10
C VAL A 170 7.27 2.97 4.07
N ASP A 171 7.53 2.43 5.26
CA ASP A 171 6.48 2.21 6.25
C ASP A 171 7.01 2.35 7.67
N PHE A 172 6.12 2.51 8.64
CA PHE A 172 6.49 2.77 10.02
C PHE A 172 7.17 1.58 10.68
N HIS A 173 8.18 1.87 11.51
CA HIS A 173 8.71 0.87 12.44
C HIS A 173 7.60 0.38 13.38
N ALA A 174 7.69 -0.88 13.81
CA ALA A 174 6.78 -1.46 14.79
C ALA A 174 6.85 -0.73 16.14
N GLY A 175 5.82 -0.89 16.95
CA GLY A 175 5.73 -0.32 18.30
C GLY A 175 5.17 1.10 18.35
N GLU A 176 5.22 1.70 19.54
CA GLU A 176 4.76 3.07 19.78
C GLU A 176 5.73 4.08 19.17
N LEU A 177 5.19 5.03 18.42
CA LEU A 177 5.94 6.12 17.78
C LEU A 177 5.20 7.44 18.02
N PRO A 178 5.89 8.59 18.01
CA PRO A 178 5.24 9.90 18.20
C PRO A 178 4.35 10.30 17.04
N VAL A 179 4.45 9.60 15.89
CA VAL A 179 3.66 9.84 14.67
C VAL A 179 3.25 8.51 14.04
N GLY A 180 2.25 8.56 13.17
CA GLY A 180 1.78 7.39 12.42
C GLY A 180 0.60 6.66 13.08
N PRO A 181 0.20 5.52 12.53
CA PRO A 181 -0.91 4.73 13.04
C PRO A 181 -0.56 4.03 14.36
N PRO A 182 -1.57 3.53 15.10
CA PRO A 182 -1.32 2.68 16.27
C PRO A 182 -0.56 1.40 15.91
N PRO A 183 0.11 0.76 16.90
CA PRO A 183 1.00 -0.39 16.64
C PRO A 183 0.36 -1.57 15.91
N ASP A 184 -0.93 -1.84 16.15
CA ASP A 184 -1.70 -2.92 15.55
C ASP A 184 -2.08 -2.69 14.07
N HIS A 185 -1.86 -1.48 13.56
CA HIS A 185 -2.05 -1.11 12.15
C HIS A 185 -0.72 -1.00 11.39
N LYS A 186 0.38 -1.37 12.00
CA LYS A 186 1.70 -1.32 11.37
C LYS A 186 2.13 -2.70 10.88
N VAL A 187 2.82 -2.74 9.75
CA VAL A 187 3.54 -3.93 9.28
C VAL A 187 5.00 -3.78 9.69
N SER A 188 5.49 -4.73 10.47
CA SER A 188 6.89 -4.69 10.86
C SER A 188 7.82 -4.82 9.64
N ARG A 189 9.05 -4.31 9.76
CA ARG A 189 10.08 -4.49 8.74
C ARG A 189 10.31 -5.99 8.42
N GLU A 190 10.30 -6.83 9.44
CA GLU A 190 10.49 -8.27 9.35
C GLU A 190 9.36 -8.95 8.59
N ASP A 191 8.10 -8.59 8.87
CA ASP A 191 6.92 -9.10 8.17
C ASP A 191 6.89 -8.66 6.72
N PHE A 192 7.24 -7.39 6.45
CA PHE A 192 7.37 -6.90 5.07
C PHE A 192 8.46 -7.66 4.29
N LEU A 193 9.62 -7.91 4.90
CA LEU A 193 10.68 -8.69 4.30
C LEU A 193 10.27 -10.15 4.04
N ALA A 194 9.48 -10.74 4.92
CA ALA A 194 8.91 -12.08 4.70
C ALA A 194 7.97 -12.08 3.49
N ALA A 195 7.11 -11.07 3.37
CA ALA A 195 6.20 -10.89 2.24
C ALA A 195 6.97 -10.66 0.92
N ALA A 196 8.02 -9.84 0.93
CA ALA A 196 8.88 -9.59 -0.23
C ALA A 196 9.56 -10.88 -0.72
N ARG A 197 10.15 -11.67 0.19
CA ARG A 197 10.74 -12.98 -0.16
C ARG A 197 9.71 -13.93 -0.74
N ALA A 198 8.50 -14.00 -0.16
CA ALA A 198 7.41 -14.83 -0.69
C ALA A 198 6.94 -14.37 -2.08
N ALA A 199 7.15 -13.10 -2.43
CA ALA A 199 6.90 -12.55 -3.76
C ALA A 199 8.06 -12.80 -4.75
N GLY A 200 9.20 -13.35 -4.33
CA GLY A 200 10.40 -13.55 -5.18
C GLY A 200 11.24 -12.26 -5.33
N LEU A 201 11.21 -11.42 -4.31
CA LEU A 201 11.92 -10.13 -4.31
C LEU A 201 13.05 -10.15 -3.27
N ASP A 202 14.21 -9.64 -3.67
CA ASP A 202 15.37 -9.44 -2.80
C ASP A 202 15.54 -7.96 -2.44
N VAL A 203 16.10 -7.71 -1.26
CA VAL A 203 16.50 -6.35 -0.86
C VAL A 203 17.71 -5.94 -1.67
N ALA A 204 17.55 -4.91 -2.50
CA ALA A 204 18.64 -4.29 -3.24
C ALA A 204 19.34 -3.20 -2.41
N GLU A 205 18.57 -2.47 -1.60
CA GLU A 205 19.08 -1.38 -0.79
C GLU A 205 18.17 -1.14 0.42
N GLU A 206 18.76 -0.80 1.56
CA GLU A 206 18.08 -0.29 2.74
C GLU A 206 18.69 1.05 3.14
N ARG A 207 17.85 2.03 3.48
CA ARG A 207 18.28 3.33 3.95
C ARG A 207 17.68 3.66 5.30
N THR A 208 18.43 4.36 6.15
CA THR A 208 18.07 4.65 7.55
C THR A 208 17.93 6.14 7.85
N PHE A 209 17.66 6.95 6.84
CA PHE A 209 17.56 8.42 7.01
C PHE A 209 16.21 8.86 7.61
N LEU A 210 15.21 8.00 7.63
CA LEU A 210 13.88 8.29 8.18
C LEU A 210 13.83 7.94 9.67
N PRO A 211 13.42 8.86 10.55
CA PRO A 211 13.48 8.63 12.00
C PRO A 211 12.44 7.62 12.51
N TYR A 212 11.32 7.45 11.81
CA TYR A 212 10.19 6.63 12.27
C TYR A 212 9.77 5.55 11.27
N GLN A 213 10.41 5.50 10.11
CA GLN A 213 10.05 4.59 9.03
C GLN A 213 11.28 3.83 8.54
N TYR A 214 11.06 2.61 8.06
CA TYR A 214 12.06 1.91 7.25
C TYR A 214 11.89 2.25 5.78
N PHE A 215 12.99 2.25 5.05
CA PHE A 215 13.04 2.40 3.60
C PHE A 215 13.73 1.19 3.01
N LEU A 216 13.01 0.41 2.21
CA LEU A 216 13.50 -0.80 1.57
C LEU A 216 13.27 -0.72 0.07
N ALA A 217 14.35 -0.79 -0.70
CA ALA A 217 14.30 -0.94 -2.15
C ALA A 217 14.49 -2.42 -2.51
N LEU A 218 13.54 -2.96 -3.28
CA LEU A 218 13.48 -4.35 -3.68
C LEU A 218 13.72 -4.47 -5.19
N ARG A 219 14.28 -5.60 -5.61
CA ARG A 219 14.44 -6.02 -7.00
C ARG A 219 13.96 -7.46 -7.17
N VAL A 220 13.69 -7.87 -8.40
CA VAL A 220 13.47 -9.28 -8.73
C VAL A 220 14.77 -10.03 -8.46
N GLY A 221 14.66 -11.16 -7.73
CA GLY A 221 15.78 -12.05 -7.37
C GLY A 221 16.33 -12.83 -8.55
#